data_b2f2043fb7a07780e4b164a1efc7d6f0
#
_entry.id   b2f2043fb7a07780e4b164a1efc7d6f0
#
_cell.length_a   1.000
_cell.length_b   1.000
_cell.length_c   1.000
_cell.angle_alpha   90.00
_cell.angle_beta   90.00
_cell.angle_gamma   90.00
#
_symmetry.space_group_name_H-M   'P 1'
#
loop_
_entity.id
_entity.type
_entity.pdbx_description
1 polymer ?
#
loop_
_entity_poly.entity_id
_entity_poly.type
_entity_poly.pdbx_seq_one_letter_code
_entity_poly.pdbx_strand_id
1 'polypeptide(L)'
;MTTFTPTLEALRARYGERFKWLVLFTLMVGAVSSVISATIVNVAIPDLSRHFVLGQERAQWVSASFMVAMTLSMLLTPWLLLRFGLRRTFIGALLLLGVGGLAGGLSPNYEVMIAMRVVEGIAAGIMQPLPNILILRVFPEREQGKAFGLFGFGVVLAPAVGPSVGGFLVELFGWRSIFFVVMPFTLIGWAMARRFMAVNSSMAGEPKPLDWRGLLLIGGATVTLLNGLVALHGDAAHGIVLMLVSAVCVAGFVFWQRRVESPLLNLRLFSYRQFAMGAVVAFIYGAGLYGSTYLVPVYMQVALAYAPSRAGLVLLPAGLVLAVAIMLAGRLTNRIEPFRLVSFGLAALALSFFLMATNTRATSYLLLIAIAIIGRIGLGFVLPSLSLGAMRGVDFTLIAQGSSAVNFLRQLGGAIGVSATGIFLQWRLAVRGIETVHGAAVDPEARILAFDETFIFLGTLCALAVLAAWRMRRRELPSAIPAAQ
;
A
#
# COMPACT_ATOMS: atom_id res chain seq x y z
N MET A 1 30.74 11.60 27.35
CA MET A 1 30.27 10.70 26.29
C MET A 1 30.18 11.50 25.02
N THR A 2 31.23 11.50 24.22
CA THR A 2 31.24 12.14 22.88
C THR A 2 30.20 11.44 22.00
N THR A 3 29.14 12.15 21.64
CA THR A 3 28.12 11.68 20.72
C THR A 3 28.76 11.50 19.34
N PHE A 4 29.17 10.27 19.05
CA PHE A 4 29.72 9.90 17.75
C PHE A 4 28.61 10.04 16.70
N THR A 5 28.58 11.18 16.03
CA THR A 5 27.68 11.40 14.89
C THR A 5 28.36 10.80 13.65
N PRO A 6 27.94 9.59 13.20
CA PRO A 6 28.63 8.93 12.10
C PRO A 6 28.42 9.71 10.79
N THR A 7 29.52 10.15 10.19
CA THR A 7 29.50 10.69 8.84
C THR A 7 29.33 9.55 7.81
N LEU A 8 28.88 9.87 6.59
CA LEU A 8 28.70 8.87 5.52
C LEU A 8 30.01 8.17 5.20
N GLU A 9 31.13 8.91 5.17
CA GLU A 9 32.46 8.39 4.90
C GLU A 9 32.94 7.43 5.99
N ALA A 10 32.76 7.79 7.25
CA ALA A 10 33.12 6.93 8.39
C ALA A 10 32.30 5.61 8.39
N LEU A 11 31.01 5.69 8.05
CA LEU A 11 30.17 4.49 7.94
C LEU A 11 30.56 3.61 6.73
N ARG A 12 30.88 4.21 5.58
CA ARG A 12 31.38 3.47 4.41
C ARG A 12 32.75 2.82 4.68
N ALA A 13 33.68 3.54 5.33
CA ALA A 13 34.97 2.99 5.71
C ALA A 13 34.84 1.81 6.67
N ARG A 14 33.88 1.90 7.62
CA ARG A 14 33.69 0.84 8.64
C ARG A 14 32.95 -0.38 8.13
N TYR A 15 31.92 -0.22 7.29
CA TYR A 15 31.01 -1.30 6.86
C TYR A 15 31.15 -1.68 5.37
N GLY A 16 31.91 -0.92 4.59
CA GLY A 16 32.11 -1.15 3.16
C GLY A 16 30.81 -1.27 2.38
N GLU A 17 30.73 -2.22 1.47
CA GLU A 17 29.53 -2.49 0.66
C GLU A 17 28.31 -2.95 1.46
N ARG A 18 28.49 -3.46 2.68
CA ARG A 18 27.39 -3.88 3.56
C ARG A 18 26.58 -2.70 4.11
N PHE A 19 27.14 -1.49 4.10
CA PHE A 19 26.49 -0.29 4.62
C PHE A 19 25.09 -0.07 4.04
N LYS A 20 24.93 -0.16 2.71
CA LYS A 20 23.63 0.04 2.04
C LYS A 20 22.56 -0.95 2.50
N TRP A 21 22.95 -2.21 2.75
CA TRP A 21 22.06 -3.26 3.24
C TRP A 21 21.64 -3.02 4.70
N LEU A 22 22.54 -2.54 5.54
CA LEU A 22 22.23 -2.19 6.93
C LEU A 22 21.22 -1.04 7.01
N VAL A 23 21.36 -0.03 6.15
CA VAL A 23 20.39 1.06 6.05
C VAL A 23 19.05 0.55 5.54
N LEU A 24 19.03 -0.30 4.51
CA LEU A 24 17.80 -0.91 3.99
C LEU A 24 17.09 -1.75 5.06
N PHE A 25 17.86 -2.56 5.82
CA PHE A 25 17.30 -3.36 6.90
C PHE A 25 16.73 -2.49 8.03
N THR A 26 17.39 -1.36 8.33
CA THR A 26 16.87 -0.37 9.29
C THR A 26 15.52 0.19 8.84
N LEU A 27 15.39 0.58 7.56
CA LEU A 27 14.13 1.05 6.99
C LEU A 27 13.06 -0.06 6.97
N MET A 28 13.46 -1.31 6.75
CA MET A 28 12.56 -2.46 6.76
C MET A 28 11.92 -2.66 8.14
N VAL A 29 12.68 -2.52 9.24
CA VAL A 29 12.16 -2.60 10.60
C VAL A 29 11.05 -1.56 10.83
N GLY A 30 11.27 -0.30 10.40
CA GLY A 30 10.24 0.74 10.49
C GLY A 30 9.02 0.46 9.60
N ALA A 31 9.23 -0.02 8.38
CA ALA A 31 8.15 -0.39 7.48
C ALA A 31 7.31 -1.56 8.02
N VAL A 32 7.95 -2.59 8.58
CA VAL A 32 7.29 -3.72 9.24
C VAL A 32 6.45 -3.23 10.42
N SER A 33 7.00 -2.36 11.27
CA SER A 33 6.28 -1.75 12.39
C SER A 33 5.02 -1.01 11.93
N SER A 34 5.12 -0.20 10.88
CA SER A 34 3.99 0.54 10.33
C SER A 34 2.90 -0.36 9.74
N VAL A 35 3.30 -1.45 9.08
CA VAL A 35 2.35 -2.42 8.52
C VAL A 35 1.68 -3.26 9.61
N ILE A 36 2.40 -3.63 10.66
CA ILE A 36 1.81 -4.29 11.83
C ILE A 36 0.77 -3.35 12.47
N SER A 37 1.10 -2.08 12.72
CA SER A 37 0.15 -1.10 13.27
C SER A 37 -1.11 -0.96 12.39
N ALA A 38 -0.96 -0.99 11.07
CA ALA A 38 -2.08 -0.91 10.13
C ALA A 38 -3.04 -2.11 10.21
N THR A 39 -2.52 -3.30 10.47
CA THR A 39 -3.27 -4.56 10.34
C THR A 39 -3.74 -5.14 11.67
N ILE A 40 -2.96 -4.99 12.73
CA ILE A 40 -3.23 -5.59 14.05
C ILE A 40 -4.50 -5.05 14.69
N VAL A 41 -4.82 -3.76 14.45
CA VAL A 41 -5.98 -3.10 15.04
C VAL A 41 -7.30 -3.73 14.61
N ASN A 42 -7.35 -4.31 13.40
CA ASN A 42 -8.58 -4.93 12.88
C ASN A 42 -9.09 -6.06 13.77
N VAL A 43 -8.21 -6.75 14.48
CA VAL A 43 -8.57 -7.83 15.41
C VAL A 43 -9.23 -7.27 16.69
N ALA A 44 -8.85 -6.07 17.09
CA ALA A 44 -9.38 -5.43 18.30
C ALA A 44 -10.65 -4.59 18.07
N ILE A 45 -11.11 -4.42 16.84
CA ILE A 45 -12.32 -3.63 16.52
C ILE A 45 -13.55 -4.06 17.34
N PRO A 46 -13.85 -5.36 17.50
CA PRO A 46 -14.99 -5.79 18.32
C PRO A 46 -14.85 -5.38 19.80
N ASP A 47 -13.64 -5.48 20.36
CA ASP A 47 -13.39 -5.10 21.76
C ASP A 47 -13.43 -3.60 21.96
N LEU A 48 -12.89 -2.83 21.00
CA LEU A 48 -12.99 -1.36 20.97
C LEU A 48 -14.45 -0.91 20.87
N SER A 49 -15.24 -1.55 20.01
CA SER A 49 -16.67 -1.26 19.86
C SER A 49 -17.43 -1.49 21.16
N ARG A 50 -17.13 -2.58 21.88
CA ARG A 50 -17.73 -2.87 23.19
C ARG A 50 -17.27 -1.87 24.25
N HIS A 51 -15.98 -1.55 24.29
CA HIS A 51 -15.39 -0.68 25.32
C HIS A 51 -15.87 0.77 25.22
N PHE A 52 -15.95 1.32 24.00
CA PHE A 52 -16.36 2.71 23.77
C PHE A 52 -17.84 2.83 23.35
N VAL A 53 -18.62 1.73 23.34
CA VAL A 53 -20.03 1.67 22.92
C VAL A 53 -20.21 2.28 21.53
N LEU A 54 -19.44 1.79 20.54
CA LEU A 54 -19.42 2.32 19.19
C LEU A 54 -20.42 1.61 18.30
N GLY A 55 -21.14 2.37 17.47
CA GLY A 55 -21.80 1.81 16.30
C GLY A 55 -20.81 1.37 15.24
N GLN A 56 -21.28 0.58 14.25
CA GLN A 56 -20.44 -0.02 13.21
C GLN A 56 -19.67 1.03 12.42
N GLU A 57 -20.28 2.16 12.10
CA GLU A 57 -19.66 3.26 11.37
C GLU A 57 -18.45 3.84 12.14
N ARG A 58 -18.65 4.18 13.42
CA ARG A 58 -17.57 4.71 14.27
C ARG A 58 -16.43 3.69 14.45
N ALA A 59 -16.75 2.41 14.57
CA ALA A 59 -15.74 1.35 14.69
C ALA A 59 -14.85 1.25 13.43
N GLN A 60 -15.40 1.45 12.24
CA GLN A 60 -14.64 1.45 10.99
C GLN A 60 -13.63 2.61 10.91
N TRP A 61 -13.95 3.77 11.50
CA TRP A 61 -13.04 4.92 11.52
C TRP A 61 -11.72 4.64 12.25
N VAL A 62 -11.65 3.65 13.12
CA VAL A 62 -10.40 3.23 13.78
C VAL A 62 -9.34 2.81 12.76
N SER A 63 -9.73 2.10 11.72
CA SER A 63 -8.83 1.70 10.61
C SER A 63 -8.78 2.75 9.51
N ALA A 64 -9.91 3.36 9.16
CA ALA A 64 -10.01 4.32 8.06
C ALA A 64 -9.18 5.58 8.32
N SER A 65 -9.22 6.16 9.53
CA SER A 65 -8.44 7.34 9.88
C SER A 65 -6.94 7.14 9.70
N PHE A 66 -6.43 6.00 10.12
CA PHE A 66 -5.03 5.60 9.89
C PHE A 66 -4.72 5.52 8.39
N MET A 67 -5.56 4.84 7.60
CA MET A 67 -5.34 4.61 6.17
C MET A 67 -5.37 5.92 5.37
N VAL A 68 -6.30 6.83 5.67
CA VAL A 68 -6.37 8.15 5.04
C VAL A 68 -5.12 8.96 5.36
N ALA A 69 -4.75 9.06 6.64
CA ALA A 69 -3.55 9.77 7.08
C ALA A 69 -2.28 9.19 6.45
N MET A 70 -2.16 7.86 6.39
CA MET A 70 -1.05 7.16 5.74
C MET A 70 -0.97 7.50 4.25
N THR A 71 -2.10 7.47 3.55
CA THR A 71 -2.13 7.73 2.11
C THR A 71 -1.66 9.14 1.79
N LEU A 72 -2.15 10.15 2.51
CA LEU A 72 -1.82 11.54 2.28
C LEU A 72 -0.36 11.87 2.65
N SER A 73 0.11 11.33 3.77
CA SER A 73 1.46 11.65 4.26
C SER A 73 2.57 11.02 3.43
N MET A 74 2.29 10.04 2.56
CA MET A 74 3.26 9.56 1.56
C MET A 74 3.77 10.68 0.66
N LEU A 75 2.94 11.66 0.32
CA LEU A 75 3.32 12.79 -0.52
C LEU A 75 4.22 13.81 0.21
N LEU A 76 4.25 13.79 1.55
CA LEU A 76 5.14 14.64 2.34
C LEU A 76 6.58 14.13 2.38
N THR A 77 6.80 12.85 2.13
CA THR A 77 8.11 12.20 2.27
C THR A 77 9.22 12.89 1.45
N PRO A 78 9.03 13.30 0.18
CA PRO A 78 10.06 13.98 -0.58
C PRO A 78 10.48 15.31 0.03
N TRP A 79 9.50 16.10 0.49
CA TRP A 79 9.77 17.38 1.15
C TRP A 79 10.55 17.19 2.46
N LEU A 80 10.15 16.21 3.29
CA LEU A 80 10.84 15.89 4.53
C LEU A 80 12.28 15.43 4.28
N LEU A 81 12.50 14.63 3.23
CA LEU A 81 13.86 14.19 2.85
C LEU A 81 14.75 15.35 2.41
N LEU A 82 14.21 16.30 1.64
CA LEU A 82 14.95 17.47 1.20
C LEU A 82 15.29 18.40 2.38
N ARG A 83 14.36 18.55 3.34
CA ARG A 83 14.53 19.47 4.47
C ARG A 83 15.37 18.90 5.58
N PHE A 84 15.16 17.64 5.97
CA PHE A 84 15.75 17.04 7.16
C PHE A 84 16.74 15.90 6.86
N GLY A 85 16.77 15.42 5.62
CA GLY A 85 17.53 14.23 5.24
C GLY A 85 16.92 12.92 5.73
N LEU A 86 17.49 11.78 5.28
CA LEU A 86 16.94 10.45 5.51
C LEU A 86 16.85 10.09 7.00
N ARG A 87 17.95 10.29 7.75
CA ARG A 87 18.03 9.87 9.16
C ARG A 87 17.00 10.59 10.03
N ARG A 88 16.93 11.94 9.95
CA ARG A 88 16.01 12.73 10.77
C ARG A 88 14.56 12.45 10.39
N THR A 89 14.26 12.33 9.11
CA THR A 89 12.92 11.98 8.63
C THR A 89 12.48 10.62 9.16
N PHE A 90 13.35 9.61 9.09
CA PHE A 90 13.03 8.27 9.55
C PHE A 90 12.88 8.20 11.08
N ILE A 91 13.80 8.79 11.84
CA ILE A 91 13.70 8.85 13.31
C ILE A 91 12.46 9.63 13.74
N GLY A 92 12.15 10.77 13.11
CA GLY A 92 10.93 11.53 13.38
C GLY A 92 9.66 10.72 13.14
N ALA A 93 9.60 9.99 12.04
CA ALA A 93 8.48 9.10 11.74
C ALA A 93 8.37 7.95 12.77
N LEU A 94 9.49 7.31 13.16
CA LEU A 94 9.48 6.29 14.22
C LEU A 94 8.99 6.85 15.58
N LEU A 95 9.42 8.06 15.95
CA LEU A 95 8.96 8.70 17.17
C LEU A 95 7.47 9.00 17.12
N LEU A 96 6.97 9.51 15.98
CA LEU A 96 5.52 9.72 15.79
C LEU A 96 4.75 8.41 15.92
N LEU A 97 5.25 7.31 15.31
CA LEU A 97 4.63 6.00 15.42
C LEU A 97 4.60 5.50 16.88
N GLY A 98 5.71 5.66 17.59
CA GLY A 98 5.84 5.29 19.00
C GLY A 98 4.92 6.12 19.90
N VAL A 99 4.90 7.45 19.74
CA VAL A 99 4.01 8.33 20.50
C VAL A 99 2.54 8.03 20.20
N GLY A 100 2.20 7.84 18.92
CA GLY A 100 0.85 7.44 18.52
C GLY A 100 0.41 6.13 19.15
N GLY A 101 1.28 5.10 19.10
CA GLY A 101 1.03 3.81 19.73
C GLY A 101 0.91 3.91 21.27
N LEU A 102 1.84 4.60 21.94
CA LEU A 102 1.77 4.77 23.37
C LEU A 102 0.51 5.52 23.82
N ALA A 103 0.26 6.68 23.24
CA ALA A 103 -0.89 7.50 23.58
C ALA A 103 -2.22 6.87 23.12
N GLY A 104 -2.22 6.13 22.00
CA GLY A 104 -3.37 5.35 21.55
C GLY A 104 -3.75 4.23 22.52
N GLY A 105 -2.76 3.48 23.02
CA GLY A 105 -2.98 2.45 24.04
C GLY A 105 -3.41 3.00 25.42
N LEU A 106 -3.04 4.22 25.73
CA LEU A 106 -3.40 4.92 26.97
C LEU A 106 -4.64 5.83 26.81
N SER A 107 -5.28 5.83 25.64
CA SER A 107 -6.39 6.74 25.34
C SER A 107 -7.56 6.57 26.33
N PRO A 108 -8.06 7.69 26.90
CA PRO A 108 -9.19 7.67 27.82
C PRO A 108 -10.54 7.60 27.09
N ASN A 109 -10.60 8.04 25.84
CA ASN A 109 -11.81 8.12 25.03
C ASN A 109 -11.52 7.80 23.54
N TYR A 110 -12.60 7.63 22.80
CA TYR A 110 -12.54 7.29 21.37
C TYR A 110 -11.87 8.40 20.53
N GLU A 111 -12.14 9.66 20.80
CA GLU A 111 -11.62 10.81 20.04
C GLU A 111 -10.10 10.90 20.12
N VAL A 112 -9.53 10.73 21.30
CA VAL A 112 -8.08 10.67 21.49
C VAL A 112 -7.49 9.47 20.77
N MET A 113 -8.13 8.31 20.84
CA MET A 113 -7.68 7.12 20.12
C MET A 113 -7.65 7.36 18.60
N ILE A 114 -8.70 7.95 18.01
CA ILE A 114 -8.73 8.29 16.58
C ILE A 114 -7.64 9.30 16.23
N ALA A 115 -7.43 10.33 17.05
CA ALA A 115 -6.34 11.29 16.83
C ALA A 115 -4.98 10.59 16.80
N MET A 116 -4.75 9.62 17.71
CA MET A 116 -3.50 8.84 17.71
C MET A 116 -3.39 7.89 16.53
N ARG A 117 -4.48 7.33 16.04
CA ARG A 117 -4.51 6.57 14.78
C ARG A 117 -4.11 7.44 13.58
N VAL A 118 -4.54 8.70 13.54
CA VAL A 118 -4.08 9.67 12.52
C VAL A 118 -2.57 9.90 12.64
N VAL A 119 -2.04 10.10 13.85
CA VAL A 119 -0.60 10.29 14.09
C VAL A 119 0.21 9.07 13.64
N GLU A 120 -0.23 7.86 13.99
CA GLU A 120 0.40 6.62 13.53
C GLU A 120 0.33 6.48 12.00
N GLY A 121 -0.81 6.85 11.38
CA GLY A 121 -0.99 6.86 9.94
C GLY A 121 -0.02 7.82 9.24
N ILE A 122 0.15 9.04 9.76
CA ILE A 122 1.15 10.00 9.25
C ILE A 122 2.55 9.39 9.29
N ALA A 123 2.93 8.81 10.42
CA ALA A 123 4.22 8.15 10.58
C ALA A 123 4.43 7.01 9.56
N ALA A 124 3.43 6.15 9.43
CA ALA A 124 3.45 5.01 8.51
C ALA A 124 3.58 5.47 7.04
N GLY A 125 2.83 6.50 6.65
CA GLY A 125 2.86 7.03 5.28
C GLY A 125 4.20 7.68 4.93
N ILE A 126 4.84 8.38 5.87
CA ILE A 126 6.20 8.92 5.67
C ILE A 126 7.21 7.79 5.46
N MET A 127 7.08 6.68 6.20
CA MET A 127 8.03 5.56 6.12
C MET A 127 7.88 4.70 4.86
N GLN A 128 6.70 4.59 4.28
CA GLN A 128 6.41 3.70 3.15
C GLN A 128 7.27 3.96 1.89
N PRO A 129 7.48 5.20 1.41
CA PRO A 129 8.30 5.46 0.24
C PRO A 129 9.81 5.39 0.48
N LEU A 130 10.28 5.51 1.74
CA LEU A 130 11.71 5.64 2.06
C LEU A 130 12.58 4.50 1.53
N PRO A 131 12.20 3.21 1.68
CA PRO A 131 13.00 2.11 1.14
C PRO A 131 13.10 2.14 -0.38
N ASN A 132 12.01 2.46 -1.07
CA ASN A 132 12.00 2.57 -2.53
C ASN A 132 12.96 3.69 -3.00
N ILE A 133 12.91 4.85 -2.33
CA ILE A 133 13.79 5.99 -2.62
C ILE A 133 15.25 5.62 -2.35
N LEU A 134 15.53 4.94 -1.21
CA LEU A 134 16.88 4.48 -0.87
C LEU A 134 17.41 3.51 -1.93
N ILE A 135 16.63 2.50 -2.30
CA ILE A 135 17.05 1.47 -3.25
C ILE A 135 17.40 2.13 -4.59
N LEU A 136 16.54 2.99 -5.12
CA LEU A 136 16.74 3.64 -6.41
C LEU A 136 17.91 4.64 -6.43
N ARG A 137 18.24 5.26 -5.29
CA ARG A 137 19.31 6.27 -5.20
C ARG A 137 20.66 5.73 -4.79
N VAL A 138 20.71 4.66 -4.02
CA VAL A 138 21.95 4.19 -3.36
C VAL A 138 22.46 2.86 -3.93
N PHE A 139 21.55 2.00 -4.37
CA PHE A 139 21.92 0.70 -4.91
C PHE A 139 22.25 0.78 -6.40
N PRO A 140 23.34 0.16 -6.88
CA PRO A 140 23.60 0.03 -8.30
C PRO A 140 22.46 -0.75 -8.98
N GLU A 141 22.16 -0.45 -10.25
CA GLU A 141 21.02 -1.02 -10.99
C GLU A 141 20.97 -2.56 -10.89
N ARG A 142 22.13 -3.23 -10.98
CA ARG A 142 22.26 -4.68 -10.86
C ARG A 142 21.81 -5.26 -9.51
N GLU A 143 21.73 -4.46 -8.46
CA GLU A 143 21.37 -4.90 -7.11
C GLU A 143 19.98 -4.42 -6.69
N GLN A 144 19.40 -3.45 -7.38
CA GLN A 144 18.10 -2.87 -7.03
C GLN A 144 16.99 -3.93 -6.96
N GLY A 145 16.95 -4.82 -7.94
CA GLY A 145 15.97 -5.92 -7.95
C GLY A 145 16.08 -6.83 -6.73
N LYS A 146 17.30 -7.21 -6.34
CA LYS A 146 17.53 -8.01 -5.13
C LYS A 146 17.12 -7.25 -3.86
N ALA A 147 17.41 -5.95 -3.81
CA ALA A 147 17.06 -5.11 -2.67
C ALA A 147 15.52 -4.95 -2.53
N PHE A 148 14.79 -4.71 -3.63
CA PHE A 148 13.34 -4.69 -3.65
C PHE A 148 12.71 -6.02 -3.25
N GLY A 149 13.27 -7.13 -3.75
CA GLY A 149 12.80 -8.47 -3.40
C GLY A 149 12.97 -8.78 -1.91
N LEU A 150 14.13 -8.47 -1.33
CA LEU A 150 14.38 -8.67 0.10
C LEU A 150 13.50 -7.78 0.99
N PHE A 151 13.39 -6.51 0.63
CA PHE A 151 12.53 -5.56 1.35
C PHE A 151 11.06 -6.01 1.31
N GLY A 152 10.56 -6.33 0.11
CA GLY A 152 9.16 -6.75 -0.07
C GLY A 152 8.85 -8.06 0.66
N PHE A 153 9.78 -9.04 0.64
CA PHE A 153 9.65 -10.27 1.43
C PHE A 153 9.45 -9.96 2.92
N GLY A 154 10.32 -9.12 3.51
CA GLY A 154 10.21 -8.79 4.93
C GLY A 154 8.92 -8.05 5.30
N VAL A 155 8.48 -7.12 4.45
CA VAL A 155 7.27 -6.32 4.72
C VAL A 155 5.98 -7.13 4.56
N VAL A 156 5.94 -8.07 3.60
CA VAL A 156 4.73 -8.88 3.34
C VAL A 156 4.47 -9.93 4.45
N LEU A 157 5.49 -10.32 5.20
CA LEU A 157 5.28 -11.20 6.35
C LEU A 157 4.54 -10.51 7.50
N ALA A 158 4.64 -9.19 7.61
CA ALA A 158 4.01 -8.42 8.68
C ALA A 158 2.46 -8.56 8.74
N PRO A 159 1.71 -8.41 7.62
CA PRO A 159 0.26 -8.64 7.63
C PRO A 159 -0.14 -10.10 7.92
N ALA A 160 0.72 -11.06 7.61
CA ALA A 160 0.44 -12.46 7.87
C ALA A 160 0.54 -12.80 9.38
N VAL A 161 1.48 -12.17 10.07
CA VAL A 161 1.76 -12.39 11.50
C VAL A 161 0.91 -11.46 12.39
N GLY A 162 0.65 -10.24 11.93
CA GLY A 162 -0.03 -9.19 12.70
C GLY A 162 -1.34 -9.63 13.35
N PRO A 163 -2.32 -10.15 12.60
CA PRO A 163 -3.60 -10.57 13.17
C PRO A 163 -3.48 -11.71 14.19
N SER A 164 -2.60 -12.68 13.96
CA SER A 164 -2.40 -13.81 14.88
C SER A 164 -1.79 -13.36 16.21
N VAL A 165 -0.75 -12.53 16.15
CA VAL A 165 -0.13 -11.91 17.34
C VAL A 165 -1.13 -10.98 18.02
N GLY A 166 -1.87 -10.19 17.24
CA GLY A 166 -2.89 -9.29 17.75
C GLY A 166 -4.02 -10.02 18.51
N GLY A 167 -4.53 -11.10 17.93
CA GLY A 167 -5.56 -11.92 18.60
C GLY A 167 -5.11 -12.45 19.96
N PHE A 168 -3.91 -13.04 20.01
CA PHE A 168 -3.31 -13.53 21.25
C PHE A 168 -3.11 -12.42 22.28
N LEU A 169 -2.66 -11.24 21.86
CA LEU A 169 -2.44 -10.10 22.75
C LEU A 169 -3.76 -9.51 23.27
N VAL A 170 -4.76 -9.41 22.43
CA VAL A 170 -6.09 -8.92 22.83
C VAL A 170 -6.72 -9.87 23.85
N GLU A 171 -6.61 -11.18 23.63
CA GLU A 171 -7.15 -12.19 24.54
C GLU A 171 -6.50 -12.16 25.93
N LEU A 172 -5.16 -12.01 25.99
CA LEU A 172 -4.43 -12.04 27.27
C LEU A 172 -4.35 -10.68 27.98
N PHE A 173 -4.21 -9.60 27.23
CA PHE A 173 -3.88 -8.26 27.78
C PHE A 173 -4.90 -7.17 27.40
N GLY A 174 -5.96 -7.55 26.67
CA GLY A 174 -6.98 -6.63 26.19
C GLY A 174 -6.54 -5.77 25.00
N TRP A 175 -7.49 -5.01 24.44
CA TRP A 175 -7.31 -4.24 23.21
C TRP A 175 -6.17 -3.21 23.25
N ARG A 176 -5.82 -2.71 24.43
CA ARG A 176 -4.72 -1.72 24.58
C ARG A 176 -3.36 -2.26 24.19
N SER A 177 -3.15 -3.56 24.34
CA SER A 177 -1.88 -4.23 24.07
C SER A 177 -1.44 -4.13 22.63
N ILE A 178 -2.37 -4.07 21.67
CA ILE A 178 -2.03 -3.99 20.24
C ILE A 178 -1.30 -2.70 19.88
N PHE A 179 -1.59 -1.59 20.58
CA PHE A 179 -0.91 -0.32 20.37
C PHE A 179 0.53 -0.34 20.88
N PHE A 180 0.83 -1.15 21.89
CA PHE A 180 2.19 -1.26 22.43
C PHE A 180 3.10 -2.17 21.61
N VAL A 181 2.56 -2.99 20.71
CA VAL A 181 3.35 -3.88 19.83
C VAL A 181 4.35 -3.12 18.96
N VAL A 182 4.05 -1.88 18.60
CA VAL A 182 4.97 -1.06 17.78
C VAL A 182 6.20 -0.58 18.56
N MET A 183 6.16 -0.57 19.90
CA MET A 183 7.24 -0.05 20.75
C MET A 183 8.57 -0.77 20.58
N PRO A 184 8.66 -2.12 20.65
CA PRO A 184 9.91 -2.82 20.42
C PRO A 184 10.53 -2.48 19.06
N PHE A 185 9.70 -2.44 18.01
CA PHE A 185 10.17 -2.12 16.66
C PHE A 185 10.64 -0.68 16.52
N THR A 186 9.96 0.28 17.16
CA THR A 186 10.37 1.69 17.15
C THR A 186 11.69 1.88 17.87
N LEU A 187 11.90 1.21 19.01
CA LEU A 187 13.16 1.26 19.78
C LEU A 187 14.31 0.62 19.00
N ILE A 188 14.11 -0.57 18.42
CA ILE A 188 15.10 -1.24 17.58
C ILE A 188 15.43 -0.38 16.36
N GLY A 189 14.41 0.11 15.63
CA GLY A 189 14.57 0.98 14.46
C GLY A 189 15.31 2.28 14.79
N TRP A 190 15.01 2.90 15.94
CA TRP A 190 15.71 4.08 16.43
C TRP A 190 17.19 3.80 16.74
N ALA A 191 17.49 2.71 17.47
CA ALA A 191 18.84 2.32 17.78
C ALA A 191 19.66 2.02 16.52
N MET A 192 19.06 1.29 15.56
CA MET A 192 19.67 1.00 14.27
C MET A 192 19.88 2.27 13.44
N ALA A 193 18.92 3.18 13.40
CA ALA A 193 19.04 4.45 12.68
C ALA A 193 20.17 5.32 13.26
N ARG A 194 20.31 5.35 14.60
CA ARG A 194 21.43 6.05 15.25
C ARG A 194 22.78 5.45 14.89
N ARG A 195 22.85 4.14 14.69
CA ARG A 195 24.10 3.42 14.42
C ARG A 195 24.46 3.38 12.94
N PHE A 196 23.49 3.20 12.06
CA PHE A 196 23.73 2.88 10.65
C PHE A 196 23.32 3.98 9.67
N MET A 197 22.65 5.06 10.10
CA MET A 197 22.29 6.15 9.21
C MET A 197 23.19 7.37 9.44
N ALA A 198 23.75 7.92 8.35
CA ALA A 198 24.56 9.14 8.40
C ALA A 198 23.71 10.37 8.78
N VAL A 199 24.31 11.29 9.52
CA VAL A 199 23.65 12.56 9.92
C VAL A 199 23.51 13.49 8.71
N ASN A 200 24.55 13.60 7.90
CA ASN A 200 24.56 14.39 6.69
C ASN A 200 24.37 13.46 5.49
N SER A 201 23.11 13.19 5.12
CA SER A 201 22.86 12.45 3.91
C SER A 201 22.84 13.38 2.71
N SER A 202 23.39 12.92 1.58
CA SER A 202 23.31 13.60 0.27
C SER A 202 21.88 13.81 -0.25
N MET A 203 20.88 13.45 0.54
CA MET A 203 19.47 13.65 0.22
C MET A 203 18.90 14.98 0.72
N ALA A 204 19.58 15.66 1.67
CA ALA A 204 19.19 17.00 2.09
C ALA A 204 19.59 18.01 1.00
N GLY A 205 18.64 18.84 0.61
CA GLY A 205 18.82 19.91 -0.37
C GLY A 205 18.47 21.27 0.25
N GLU A 206 18.31 22.28 -0.61
CA GLU A 206 17.81 23.57 -0.16
C GLU A 206 16.40 23.45 0.43
N PRO A 207 16.15 24.03 1.61
CA PRO A 207 14.84 23.97 2.25
C PRO A 207 13.83 24.81 1.45
N LYS A 208 12.85 24.13 0.87
CA LYS A 208 11.73 24.75 0.18
C LYS A 208 10.49 24.77 1.08
N PRO A 209 9.58 25.76 0.93
CA PRO A 209 8.33 25.79 1.68
C PRO A 209 7.47 24.56 1.36
N LEU A 210 6.71 24.10 2.35
CA LEU A 210 5.74 23.02 2.15
C LEU A 210 4.52 23.58 1.39
N ASP A 211 4.09 22.84 0.38
CA ASP A 211 2.88 23.15 -0.37
C ASP A 211 1.61 22.72 0.41
N TRP A 212 1.23 23.54 1.40
CA TRP A 212 0.03 23.29 2.22
C TRP A 212 -1.26 23.33 1.41
N ARG A 213 -1.34 24.18 0.38
CA ARG A 213 -2.54 24.29 -0.47
C ARG A 213 -2.71 23.02 -1.30
N GLY A 214 -1.62 22.52 -1.89
CA GLY A 214 -1.65 21.24 -2.60
C GLY A 214 -2.03 20.09 -1.67
N LEU A 215 -1.51 20.05 -0.44
CA LEU A 215 -1.84 19.02 0.53
C LEU A 215 -3.32 19.06 0.94
N LEU A 216 -3.88 20.25 1.19
CA LEU A 216 -5.30 20.40 1.53
C LEU A 216 -6.22 20.01 0.36
N LEU A 217 -5.88 20.38 -0.87
CA LEU A 217 -6.66 20.02 -2.05
C LEU A 217 -6.68 18.52 -2.30
N ILE A 218 -5.51 17.85 -2.27
CA ILE A 218 -5.45 16.39 -2.48
C ILE A 218 -6.04 15.63 -1.28
N GLY A 219 -5.90 16.17 -0.07
CA GLY A 219 -6.52 15.63 1.13
C GLY A 219 -8.03 15.70 1.07
N GLY A 220 -8.57 16.88 0.76
CA GLY A 220 -10.00 17.09 0.55
C GLY A 220 -10.55 16.19 -0.56
N ALA A 221 -9.85 16.11 -1.70
CA ALA A 221 -10.21 15.21 -2.78
C ALA A 221 -10.30 13.75 -2.34
N THR A 222 -9.28 13.27 -1.61
CA THR A 222 -9.24 11.87 -1.16
C THR A 222 -10.34 11.56 -0.16
N VAL A 223 -10.53 12.43 0.84
CA VAL A 223 -11.55 12.23 1.88
C VAL A 223 -12.95 12.28 1.28
N THR A 224 -13.26 13.29 0.46
CA THR A 224 -14.59 13.42 -0.16
C THR A 224 -14.87 12.30 -1.15
N LEU A 225 -13.85 11.82 -1.90
CA LEU A 225 -14.01 10.68 -2.79
C LEU A 225 -14.37 9.39 -2.04
N LEU A 226 -13.62 9.07 -0.99
CA LEU A 226 -13.86 7.83 -0.23
C LEU A 226 -15.20 7.87 0.50
N ASN A 227 -15.55 9.00 1.13
CA ASN A 227 -16.85 9.15 1.77
C ASN A 227 -17.98 9.16 0.73
N GLY A 228 -17.78 9.80 -0.43
CA GLY A 228 -18.76 9.80 -1.52
C GLY A 228 -19.06 8.39 -2.03
N LEU A 229 -18.02 7.55 -2.21
CA LEU A 229 -18.21 6.15 -2.60
C LEU A 229 -19.02 5.36 -1.55
N VAL A 230 -18.75 5.57 -0.27
CA VAL A 230 -19.52 4.91 0.80
C VAL A 230 -20.97 5.40 0.83
N ALA A 231 -21.18 6.73 0.70
CA ALA A 231 -22.51 7.34 0.75
C ALA A 231 -23.42 6.92 -0.42
N LEU A 232 -22.87 6.50 -1.56
CA LEU A 232 -23.68 6.03 -2.69
C LEU A 232 -24.63 4.87 -2.34
N HIS A 233 -24.37 4.13 -1.26
CA HIS A 233 -25.22 3.01 -0.83
C HIS A 233 -26.46 3.45 -0.04
N GLY A 234 -26.38 4.53 0.70
CA GLY A 234 -27.49 4.98 1.55
C GLY A 234 -28.23 6.21 0.99
N ASP A 235 -27.45 7.18 0.53
CA ASP A 235 -27.92 8.43 -0.07
C ASP A 235 -27.10 8.77 -1.31
N ALA A 236 -27.60 8.34 -2.46
CA ALA A 236 -26.95 8.54 -3.75
C ALA A 236 -26.74 10.03 -4.06
N ALA A 237 -27.66 10.92 -3.67
CA ALA A 237 -27.55 12.36 -3.93
C ALA A 237 -26.37 12.94 -3.13
N HIS A 238 -26.26 12.62 -1.86
CA HIS A 238 -25.13 13.02 -1.02
C HIS A 238 -23.79 12.44 -1.54
N GLY A 239 -23.79 11.17 -1.94
CA GLY A 239 -22.62 10.51 -2.52
C GLY A 239 -22.13 11.22 -3.79
N ILE A 240 -23.03 11.56 -4.71
CA ILE A 240 -22.72 12.29 -5.95
C ILE A 240 -22.14 13.68 -5.64
N VAL A 241 -22.74 14.43 -4.70
CA VAL A 241 -22.23 15.75 -4.29
C VAL A 241 -20.78 15.64 -3.79
N LEU A 242 -20.47 14.68 -2.92
CA LEU A 242 -19.12 14.46 -2.43
C LEU A 242 -18.14 14.09 -3.55
N MET A 243 -18.56 13.29 -4.53
CA MET A 243 -17.74 12.95 -5.69
C MET A 243 -17.48 14.18 -6.58
N LEU A 244 -18.46 15.05 -6.76
CA LEU A 244 -18.30 16.31 -7.49
C LEU A 244 -17.33 17.25 -6.75
N VAL A 245 -17.45 17.37 -5.43
CA VAL A 245 -16.49 18.14 -4.60
C VAL A 245 -15.08 17.56 -4.76
N SER A 246 -14.93 16.22 -4.75
CA SER A 246 -13.65 15.57 -5.00
C SER A 246 -13.08 15.94 -6.37
N ALA A 247 -13.89 15.89 -7.41
CA ALA A 247 -13.45 16.24 -8.77
C ALA A 247 -12.99 17.70 -8.86
N VAL A 248 -13.70 18.63 -8.20
CA VAL A 248 -13.29 20.05 -8.11
C VAL A 248 -11.95 20.18 -7.36
N CYS A 249 -11.78 19.47 -6.24
CA CYS A 249 -10.53 19.48 -5.49
C CYS A 249 -9.37 18.93 -6.31
N VAL A 250 -9.56 17.82 -7.09
CA VAL A 250 -8.54 17.27 -8.00
C VAL A 250 -8.19 18.28 -9.09
N ALA A 251 -9.19 18.91 -9.73
CA ALA A 251 -8.95 19.93 -10.74
C ALA A 251 -8.18 21.11 -10.16
N GLY A 252 -8.57 21.58 -8.98
CA GLY A 252 -7.87 22.64 -8.23
C GLY A 252 -6.44 22.23 -7.87
N PHE A 253 -6.21 20.98 -7.45
CA PHE A 253 -4.89 20.44 -7.18
C PHE A 253 -4.01 20.47 -8.44
N VAL A 254 -4.49 19.93 -9.57
CA VAL A 254 -3.74 19.91 -10.83
C VAL A 254 -3.41 21.33 -11.31
N PHE A 255 -4.37 22.25 -11.22
CA PHE A 255 -4.18 23.65 -11.59
C PHE A 255 -3.12 24.32 -10.69
N TRP A 256 -3.19 24.10 -9.37
CA TRP A 256 -2.25 24.65 -8.39
C TRP A 256 -0.84 24.09 -8.59
N GLN A 257 -0.69 22.77 -8.79
CA GLN A 257 0.60 22.11 -8.99
C GLN A 257 1.34 22.60 -10.26
N ARG A 258 0.63 23.14 -11.25
CA ARG A 258 1.24 23.73 -12.45
C ARG A 258 1.82 25.11 -12.22
N ARG A 259 1.46 25.78 -11.13
CA ARG A 259 1.83 27.19 -10.86
C ARG A 259 2.79 27.37 -9.71
N VAL A 260 2.80 26.44 -8.77
CA VAL A 260 3.65 26.53 -7.57
C VAL A 260 5.09 26.16 -7.90
N GLU A 261 6.07 26.91 -7.36
CA GLU A 261 7.50 26.66 -7.57
C GLU A 261 7.99 25.37 -6.93
N SER A 262 7.40 24.98 -5.81
CA SER A 262 7.76 23.78 -5.04
C SER A 262 6.55 22.85 -4.92
N PRO A 263 6.16 22.17 -6.02
CA PRO A 263 4.97 21.34 -6.04
C PRO A 263 5.13 20.12 -5.11
N LEU A 264 4.04 19.74 -4.43
CA LEU A 264 3.95 18.51 -3.65
C LEU A 264 4.17 17.27 -4.55
N LEU A 265 3.61 17.35 -5.78
CA LEU A 265 3.77 16.37 -6.84
C LEU A 265 4.13 17.08 -8.15
N ASN A 266 5.34 16.90 -8.64
CA ASN A 266 5.74 17.46 -9.92
C ASN A 266 5.04 16.74 -11.08
N LEU A 267 4.11 17.42 -11.74
CA LEU A 267 3.34 16.85 -12.85
C LEU A 267 4.20 16.48 -14.07
N ARG A 268 5.45 16.99 -14.17
CA ARG A 268 6.41 16.56 -15.17
C ARG A 268 6.72 15.07 -15.11
N LEU A 269 6.50 14.41 -13.95
CA LEU A 269 6.59 12.95 -13.84
C LEU A 269 5.72 12.23 -14.85
N PHE A 270 4.51 12.75 -15.11
CA PHE A 270 3.57 12.12 -16.04
C PHE A 270 3.96 12.31 -17.53
N SER A 271 4.94 13.17 -17.85
CA SER A 271 5.51 13.23 -19.19
C SER A 271 6.44 12.05 -19.50
N TYR A 272 6.97 11.39 -18.46
CA TYR A 272 7.71 10.16 -18.63
C TYR A 272 6.71 9.01 -18.84
N ARG A 273 6.69 8.42 -20.02
CA ARG A 273 5.73 7.36 -20.40
C ARG A 273 5.77 6.18 -19.43
N GLN A 274 6.96 5.76 -19.00
CA GLN A 274 7.14 4.65 -18.04
C GLN A 274 6.48 4.97 -16.71
N PHE A 275 6.65 6.22 -16.23
CA PHE A 275 6.00 6.66 -15.00
C PHE A 275 4.49 6.75 -15.14
N ALA A 276 3.97 7.39 -16.20
CA ALA A 276 2.54 7.57 -16.41
C ALA A 276 1.81 6.21 -16.49
N MET A 277 2.37 5.26 -17.26
CA MET A 277 1.80 3.92 -17.36
C MET A 277 1.99 3.12 -16.06
N GLY A 278 3.14 3.28 -15.39
CA GLY A 278 3.40 2.72 -14.07
C GLY A 278 2.43 3.22 -13.00
N ALA A 279 2.04 4.49 -13.07
CA ALA A 279 1.03 5.09 -12.18
C ALA A 279 -0.36 4.43 -12.36
N VAL A 280 -0.79 4.19 -13.59
CA VAL A 280 -2.02 3.45 -13.90
C VAL A 280 -1.94 2.02 -13.36
N VAL A 281 -0.82 1.34 -13.62
CA VAL A 281 -0.59 -0.02 -13.10
C VAL A 281 -0.59 -0.03 -11.57
N ALA A 282 0.05 0.94 -10.92
CA ALA A 282 0.08 1.05 -9.45
C ALA A 282 -1.33 1.15 -8.87
N PHE A 283 -2.17 1.99 -9.48
CA PHE A 283 -3.55 2.17 -9.06
C PHE A 283 -4.36 0.87 -9.18
N ILE A 284 -4.31 0.22 -10.34
CA ILE A 284 -5.06 -1.03 -10.59
C ILE A 284 -4.49 -2.19 -9.76
N TYR A 285 -3.16 -2.26 -9.59
CA TYR A 285 -2.52 -3.21 -8.70
C TYR A 285 -3.01 -3.05 -7.25
N GLY A 286 -3.13 -1.82 -6.77
CA GLY A 286 -3.71 -1.53 -5.47
C GLY A 286 -5.14 -2.03 -5.36
N ALA A 287 -5.98 -1.74 -6.36
CA ALA A 287 -7.36 -2.22 -6.41
C ALA A 287 -7.45 -3.76 -6.40
N GLY A 288 -6.62 -4.44 -7.19
CA GLY A 288 -6.57 -5.91 -7.22
C GLY A 288 -6.06 -6.52 -5.92
N LEU A 289 -5.01 -5.93 -5.29
CA LEU A 289 -4.45 -6.38 -4.02
C LEU A 289 -5.48 -6.31 -2.90
N TYR A 290 -6.04 -5.13 -2.65
CA TYR A 290 -6.98 -4.92 -1.55
C TYR A 290 -8.36 -5.49 -1.87
N GLY A 291 -8.81 -5.40 -3.14
CA GLY A 291 -10.03 -6.03 -3.63
C GLY A 291 -10.02 -7.55 -3.43
N SER A 292 -8.91 -8.24 -3.78
CA SER A 292 -8.79 -9.69 -3.53
C SER A 292 -8.77 -10.03 -2.04
N THR A 293 -8.13 -9.19 -1.22
CA THR A 293 -8.04 -9.39 0.23
C THR A 293 -9.41 -9.24 0.91
N TYR A 294 -10.29 -8.42 0.34
CA TYR A 294 -11.68 -8.26 0.77
C TYR A 294 -12.59 -9.35 0.19
N LEU A 295 -12.62 -9.49 -1.14
CA LEU A 295 -13.62 -10.27 -1.85
C LEU A 295 -13.49 -11.78 -1.61
N VAL A 296 -12.25 -12.31 -1.59
CA VAL A 296 -12.02 -13.76 -1.46
C VAL A 296 -12.51 -14.33 -0.14
N PRO A 297 -12.19 -13.76 1.05
CA PRO A 297 -12.76 -14.25 2.32
C PRO A 297 -14.27 -14.07 2.41
N VAL A 298 -14.81 -12.96 1.89
CA VAL A 298 -16.26 -12.71 1.90
C VAL A 298 -16.99 -13.75 1.02
N TYR A 299 -16.46 -14.05 -0.17
CA TYR A 299 -16.98 -15.12 -1.03
C TYR A 299 -17.03 -16.47 -0.32
N MET A 300 -15.93 -16.86 0.33
CA MET A 300 -15.86 -18.14 1.03
C MET A 300 -16.82 -18.25 2.21
N GLN A 301 -17.00 -17.15 2.97
CA GLN A 301 -17.88 -17.15 4.12
C GLN A 301 -19.36 -17.02 3.73
N VAL A 302 -19.67 -16.14 2.77
CA VAL A 302 -21.05 -15.78 2.45
C VAL A 302 -21.62 -16.66 1.34
N ALA A 303 -20.87 -16.94 0.27
CA ALA A 303 -21.36 -17.74 -0.87
C ALA A 303 -21.16 -19.24 -0.65
N LEU A 304 -20.00 -19.64 -0.08
CA LEU A 304 -19.69 -21.06 0.15
C LEU A 304 -20.00 -21.53 1.58
N ALA A 305 -20.44 -20.63 2.47
CA ALA A 305 -20.78 -20.91 3.87
C ALA A 305 -19.62 -21.55 4.67
N TYR A 306 -18.36 -21.21 4.37
CA TYR A 306 -17.22 -21.67 5.14
C TYR A 306 -17.11 -20.91 6.47
N ALA A 307 -16.70 -21.61 7.52
CA ALA A 307 -16.34 -20.98 8.78
C ALA A 307 -15.19 -19.96 8.56
N PRO A 308 -15.15 -18.82 9.29
CA PRO A 308 -14.11 -17.81 9.15
C PRO A 308 -12.69 -18.35 9.25
N SER A 309 -12.46 -19.33 10.15
CA SER A 309 -11.18 -20.02 10.30
C SER A 309 -10.76 -20.76 9.03
N ARG A 310 -11.71 -21.47 8.40
CA ARG A 310 -11.46 -22.20 7.16
C ARG A 310 -11.19 -21.26 5.99
N ALA A 311 -11.91 -20.13 5.88
CA ALA A 311 -11.64 -19.09 4.89
C ALA A 311 -10.26 -18.44 5.09
N GLY A 312 -9.85 -18.23 6.35
CA GLY A 312 -8.52 -17.70 6.67
C GLY A 312 -7.38 -18.65 6.31
N LEU A 313 -7.58 -19.96 6.53
CA LEU A 313 -6.57 -20.98 6.19
C LEU A 313 -6.24 -21.06 4.69
N VAL A 314 -7.13 -20.65 3.79
CA VAL A 314 -6.85 -20.54 2.35
C VAL A 314 -5.80 -19.47 2.07
N LEU A 315 -5.83 -18.37 2.81
CA LEU A 315 -4.93 -17.23 2.59
C LEU A 315 -3.52 -17.44 3.14
N LEU A 316 -3.34 -18.39 4.08
CA LEU A 316 -2.05 -18.63 4.74
C LEU A 316 -1.00 -19.17 3.75
N PRO A 317 -1.21 -20.31 3.03
CA PRO A 317 -0.25 -20.77 2.03
C PRO A 317 -0.07 -19.77 0.89
N ALA A 318 -1.15 -19.09 0.50
CA ALA A 318 -1.11 -18.07 -0.53
C ALA A 318 -0.25 -16.85 -0.10
N GLY A 319 -0.28 -16.47 1.17
CA GLY A 319 0.57 -15.42 1.74
C GLY A 319 2.07 -15.78 1.75
N LEU A 320 2.42 -17.03 2.07
CA LEU A 320 3.79 -17.53 2.01
C LEU A 320 4.31 -17.52 0.57
N VAL A 321 3.50 -17.98 -0.38
CA VAL A 321 3.85 -17.95 -1.81
C VAL A 321 4.03 -16.52 -2.30
N LEU A 322 3.21 -15.57 -1.85
CA LEU A 322 3.38 -14.14 -2.16
C LEU A 322 4.78 -13.63 -1.75
N ALA A 323 5.21 -13.94 -0.53
CA ALA A 323 6.52 -13.53 -0.04
C ALA A 323 7.66 -14.10 -0.89
N VAL A 324 7.60 -15.39 -1.24
CA VAL A 324 8.58 -16.05 -2.13
C VAL A 324 8.52 -15.44 -3.54
N ALA A 325 7.33 -15.20 -4.09
CA ALA A 325 7.16 -14.61 -5.42
C ALA A 325 7.76 -13.20 -5.52
N ILE A 326 7.62 -12.37 -4.48
CA ILE A 326 8.25 -11.04 -4.42
C ILE A 326 9.77 -11.15 -4.47
N MET A 327 10.36 -12.07 -3.70
CA MET A 327 11.81 -12.27 -3.68
C MET A 327 12.32 -12.78 -5.04
N LEU A 328 11.58 -13.70 -5.66
CA LEU A 328 11.92 -14.24 -6.98
C LEU A 328 11.79 -13.16 -8.06
N ALA A 329 10.70 -12.41 -8.08
CA ALA A 329 10.49 -11.30 -9.00
C ALA A 329 11.61 -10.26 -8.89
N GLY A 330 11.99 -9.89 -7.67
CA GLY A 330 13.11 -8.98 -7.43
C GLY A 330 14.43 -9.47 -8.03
N ARG A 331 14.72 -10.76 -7.95
CA ARG A 331 15.92 -11.35 -8.60
C ARG A 331 15.82 -11.37 -10.12
N LEU A 332 14.63 -11.64 -10.64
CA LEU A 332 14.38 -11.74 -12.08
C LEU A 332 14.42 -10.37 -12.78
N THR A 333 14.17 -9.26 -12.09
CA THR A 333 14.29 -7.91 -12.68
C THR A 333 15.70 -7.58 -13.16
N ASN A 334 16.74 -8.31 -12.70
CA ASN A 334 18.10 -8.16 -13.20
C ASN A 334 18.33 -8.83 -14.56
N ARG A 335 17.46 -9.78 -14.96
CA ARG A 335 17.59 -10.56 -16.20
C ARG A 335 16.45 -10.31 -17.18
N ILE A 336 15.30 -9.96 -16.68
CA ILE A 336 14.06 -9.78 -17.44
C ILE A 336 13.60 -8.33 -17.27
N GLU A 337 13.20 -7.70 -18.37
CA GLU A 337 12.69 -6.33 -18.32
C GLU A 337 11.46 -6.20 -17.41
N PRO A 338 11.40 -5.16 -16.55
CA PRO A 338 10.33 -4.98 -15.58
C PRO A 338 8.92 -5.03 -16.19
N PHE A 339 8.71 -4.47 -17.38
CA PHE A 339 7.37 -4.48 -18.00
C PHE A 339 6.86 -5.89 -18.28
N ARG A 340 7.74 -6.86 -18.63
CA ARG A 340 7.36 -8.26 -18.85
C ARG A 340 6.91 -8.93 -17.56
N LEU A 341 7.66 -8.69 -16.47
CA LEU A 341 7.33 -9.23 -15.15
C LEU A 341 6.03 -8.63 -14.60
N VAL A 342 5.81 -7.32 -14.81
CA VAL A 342 4.56 -6.64 -14.45
C VAL A 342 3.39 -7.21 -15.26
N SER A 343 3.57 -7.38 -16.58
CA SER A 343 2.53 -7.94 -17.46
C SER A 343 2.18 -9.37 -17.06
N PHE A 344 3.19 -10.21 -16.78
CA PHE A 344 2.98 -11.57 -16.29
C PHE A 344 2.22 -11.57 -14.97
N GLY A 345 2.63 -10.71 -14.02
CA GLY A 345 1.99 -10.64 -12.71
C GLY A 345 0.53 -10.18 -12.79
N LEU A 346 0.22 -9.17 -13.61
CA LEU A 346 -1.16 -8.72 -13.83
C LEU A 346 -2.00 -9.76 -14.56
N ALA A 347 -1.43 -10.47 -15.55
CA ALA A 347 -2.11 -11.55 -16.26
C ALA A 347 -2.42 -12.73 -15.31
N ALA A 348 -1.48 -13.13 -14.46
CA ALA A 348 -1.70 -14.17 -13.46
C ALA A 348 -2.76 -13.75 -12.42
N LEU A 349 -2.78 -12.48 -12.01
CA LEU A 349 -3.81 -11.95 -11.11
C LEU A 349 -5.19 -11.94 -11.79
N ALA A 350 -5.27 -11.48 -13.02
CA ALA A 350 -6.50 -11.53 -13.83
C ALA A 350 -7.01 -12.95 -14.01
N LEU A 351 -6.11 -13.88 -14.36
CA LEU A 351 -6.43 -15.31 -14.49
C LEU A 351 -7.00 -15.88 -13.18
N SER A 352 -6.39 -15.54 -12.04
CA SER A 352 -6.91 -15.96 -10.73
C SER A 352 -8.34 -15.47 -10.50
N PHE A 353 -8.64 -14.22 -10.84
CA PHE A 353 -10.00 -13.69 -10.72
C PHE A 353 -10.98 -14.39 -11.67
N PHE A 354 -10.61 -14.60 -12.92
CA PHE A 354 -11.48 -15.33 -13.85
C PHE A 354 -11.71 -16.79 -13.43
N LEU A 355 -10.68 -17.46 -12.88
CA LEU A 355 -10.84 -18.80 -12.32
C LEU A 355 -11.71 -18.80 -11.06
N MET A 356 -11.64 -17.74 -10.22
CA MET A 356 -12.54 -17.60 -9.06
C MET A 356 -14.00 -17.49 -9.51
N ALA A 357 -14.28 -16.88 -10.65
CA ALA A 357 -15.62 -16.73 -11.20
C ALA A 357 -16.18 -18.01 -11.86
N THR A 358 -15.44 -19.08 -11.93
CA THR A 358 -15.92 -20.39 -12.44
C THR A 358 -16.22 -21.39 -11.32
N ASN A 359 -16.05 -20.99 -10.08
CA ASN A 359 -16.23 -21.89 -8.93
C ASN A 359 -17.71 -22.08 -8.59
N THR A 360 -18.04 -23.30 -8.18
CA THR A 360 -19.35 -23.70 -7.71
C THR A 360 -19.25 -24.18 -6.26
N ARG A 361 -20.37 -24.51 -5.64
CA ARG A 361 -20.41 -25.15 -4.32
C ARG A 361 -19.67 -26.49 -4.27
N ALA A 362 -19.58 -27.19 -5.40
CA ALA A 362 -18.87 -28.45 -5.52
C ALA A 362 -17.34 -28.28 -5.70
N THR A 363 -16.87 -27.06 -5.86
CA THR A 363 -15.43 -26.78 -6.03
C THR A 363 -14.65 -27.22 -4.80
N SER A 364 -13.61 -28.03 -5.03
CA SER A 364 -12.78 -28.53 -3.93
C SER A 364 -12.03 -27.41 -3.23
N TYR A 365 -11.85 -27.55 -1.93
CA TYR A 365 -11.09 -26.58 -1.12
C TYR A 365 -9.64 -26.40 -1.60
N LEU A 366 -9.00 -27.48 -2.07
CA LEU A 366 -7.64 -27.44 -2.62
C LEU A 366 -7.56 -26.62 -3.90
N LEU A 367 -8.59 -26.68 -4.75
CA LEU A 367 -8.64 -25.88 -5.98
C LEU A 367 -8.77 -24.38 -5.65
N LEU A 368 -9.56 -24.00 -4.65
CA LEU A 368 -9.64 -22.62 -4.18
C LEU A 368 -8.29 -22.10 -3.67
N ILE A 369 -7.54 -22.93 -2.93
CA ILE A 369 -6.17 -22.61 -2.51
C ILE A 369 -5.26 -22.42 -3.74
N ALA A 370 -5.32 -23.32 -4.71
CA ALA A 370 -4.48 -23.25 -5.92
C ALA A 370 -4.77 -21.95 -6.72
N ILE A 371 -6.03 -21.60 -6.88
CA ILE A 371 -6.44 -20.37 -7.57
C ILE A 371 -5.96 -19.12 -6.78
N ALA A 372 -6.10 -19.12 -5.45
CA ALA A 372 -5.60 -18.03 -4.61
C ALA A 372 -4.07 -17.90 -4.73
N ILE A 373 -3.33 -19.00 -4.80
CA ILE A 373 -1.88 -19.03 -5.00
C ILE A 373 -1.49 -18.37 -6.33
N ILE A 374 -2.20 -18.66 -7.43
CA ILE A 374 -1.96 -18.02 -8.74
C ILE A 374 -2.06 -16.49 -8.61
N GLY A 375 -3.11 -15.99 -7.96
CA GLY A 375 -3.29 -14.56 -7.73
C GLY A 375 -2.16 -13.95 -6.89
N ARG A 376 -1.69 -14.66 -5.85
CA ARG A 376 -0.58 -14.19 -5.01
C ARG A 376 0.76 -14.21 -5.72
N ILE A 377 1.00 -15.17 -6.60
CA ILE A 377 2.17 -15.14 -7.51
C ILE A 377 2.08 -13.87 -8.37
N GLY A 378 0.92 -13.61 -8.97
CA GLY A 378 0.68 -12.40 -9.76
C GLY A 378 1.03 -11.13 -8.98
N LEU A 379 0.47 -10.96 -7.79
CA LEU A 379 0.75 -9.82 -6.92
C LEU A 379 2.24 -9.70 -6.57
N GLY A 380 2.91 -10.81 -6.32
CA GLY A 380 4.34 -10.84 -5.96
C GLY A 380 5.24 -10.37 -7.10
N PHE A 381 4.91 -10.71 -8.33
CA PHE A 381 5.69 -10.31 -9.51
C PHE A 381 5.51 -8.83 -9.87
N VAL A 382 4.36 -8.24 -9.58
CA VAL A 382 4.12 -6.83 -9.92
C VAL A 382 4.91 -5.88 -9.03
N LEU A 383 4.92 -6.06 -7.71
CA LEU A 383 5.37 -5.04 -6.76
C LEU A 383 6.83 -4.56 -6.98
N PRO A 384 7.88 -5.42 -6.97
CA PRO A 384 9.25 -4.97 -7.19
C PRO A 384 9.49 -4.51 -8.62
N SER A 385 8.87 -5.20 -9.59
CA SER A 385 9.04 -4.90 -11.01
C SER A 385 8.40 -3.57 -11.40
N LEU A 386 7.25 -3.23 -10.82
CA LEU A 386 6.58 -1.94 -11.00
C LEU A 386 7.40 -0.80 -10.42
N SER A 387 7.92 -0.96 -9.19
CA SER A 387 8.73 0.05 -8.52
C SER A 387 9.99 0.41 -9.33
N LEU A 388 10.63 -0.58 -9.95
CA LEU A 388 11.77 -0.37 -10.85
C LEU A 388 11.33 0.18 -12.22
N GLY A 389 10.31 -0.43 -12.83
CA GLY A 389 9.88 -0.11 -14.18
C GLY A 389 9.31 1.30 -14.32
N ALA A 390 8.53 1.75 -13.33
CA ALA A 390 7.94 3.09 -13.33
C ALA A 390 8.97 4.21 -13.18
N MET A 391 10.12 3.94 -12.55
CA MET A 391 11.18 4.92 -12.32
C MET A 391 12.27 4.90 -13.39
N ARG A 392 12.25 3.96 -14.33
CA ARG A 392 13.25 3.93 -15.42
C ARG A 392 13.14 5.16 -16.30
N GLY A 393 14.29 5.82 -16.49
CA GLY A 393 14.39 7.04 -17.32
C GLY A 393 13.82 8.30 -16.67
N VAL A 394 13.32 8.24 -15.45
CA VAL A 394 12.93 9.41 -14.67
C VAL A 394 14.18 10.10 -14.13
N ASP A 395 14.19 11.44 -14.20
CA ASP A 395 15.26 12.27 -13.66
C ASP A 395 15.53 11.91 -12.18
N PHE A 396 16.82 11.80 -11.83
CA PHE A 396 17.27 11.45 -10.49
C PHE A 396 16.69 12.36 -9.40
N THR A 397 16.52 13.65 -9.71
CA THR A 397 15.93 14.64 -8.81
C THR A 397 14.47 14.35 -8.48
N LEU A 398 13.73 13.72 -9.40
CA LEU A 398 12.31 13.40 -9.28
C LEU A 398 12.04 12.01 -8.68
N ILE A 399 13.07 11.17 -8.45
CA ILE A 399 12.89 9.80 -7.94
C ILE A 399 12.11 9.78 -6.61
N ALA A 400 12.39 10.71 -5.70
CA ALA A 400 11.70 10.75 -4.41
C ALA A 400 10.19 11.04 -4.59
N GLN A 401 9.85 12.04 -5.41
CA GLN A 401 8.46 12.39 -5.71
C GLN A 401 7.76 11.27 -6.49
N GLY A 402 8.45 10.68 -7.48
CA GLY A 402 7.91 9.57 -8.26
C GLY A 402 7.62 8.33 -7.40
N SER A 403 8.54 7.95 -6.52
CA SER A 403 8.34 6.82 -5.60
C SER A 403 7.19 7.07 -4.63
N SER A 404 7.07 8.28 -4.09
CA SER A 404 5.95 8.66 -3.22
C SER A 404 4.63 8.65 -3.97
N ALA A 405 4.59 9.17 -5.20
CA ALA A 405 3.40 9.18 -6.03
C ALA A 405 2.91 7.78 -6.41
N VAL A 406 3.82 6.86 -6.77
CA VAL A 406 3.48 5.45 -7.06
C VAL A 406 2.88 4.77 -5.83
N ASN A 407 3.46 4.98 -4.64
CA ASN A 407 2.91 4.43 -3.40
C ASN A 407 1.54 5.05 -3.05
N PHE A 408 1.40 6.38 -3.20
CA PHE A 408 0.12 7.08 -3.01
C PHE A 408 -0.96 6.53 -3.94
N LEU A 409 -0.68 6.44 -5.24
CA LEU A 409 -1.64 5.93 -6.23
C LEU A 409 -2.00 4.46 -5.99
N ARG A 410 -1.04 3.64 -5.59
CA ARG A 410 -1.30 2.25 -5.18
C ARG A 410 -2.23 2.18 -3.98
N GLN A 411 -2.01 3.00 -2.96
CA GLN A 411 -2.85 3.02 -1.75
C GLN A 411 -4.25 3.58 -2.04
N LEU A 412 -4.32 4.66 -2.83
CA LEU A 412 -5.58 5.25 -3.27
C LEU A 412 -6.37 4.26 -4.15
N GLY A 413 -5.69 3.60 -5.09
CA GLY A 413 -6.29 2.53 -5.91
C GLY A 413 -6.82 1.39 -5.07
N GLY A 414 -6.12 1.03 -3.98
CA GLY A 414 -6.58 0.04 -3.02
C GLY A 414 -7.87 0.44 -2.32
N ALA A 415 -7.93 1.65 -1.79
CA ALA A 415 -9.12 2.15 -1.10
C ALA A 415 -10.33 2.24 -2.03
N ILE A 416 -10.14 2.82 -3.22
CA ILE A 416 -11.20 2.90 -4.25
C ILE A 416 -11.59 1.50 -4.73
N GLY A 417 -10.62 0.61 -4.93
CA GLY A 417 -10.85 -0.76 -5.40
C GLY A 417 -11.71 -1.59 -4.45
N VAL A 418 -11.49 -1.49 -3.14
CA VAL A 418 -12.34 -2.16 -2.13
C VAL A 418 -13.76 -1.61 -2.18
N SER A 419 -13.91 -0.26 -2.18
CA SER A 419 -15.22 0.37 -2.25
C SER A 419 -15.96 0.03 -3.54
N ALA A 420 -15.29 0.13 -4.70
CA ALA A 420 -15.88 -0.22 -6.00
C ALA A 420 -16.28 -1.70 -6.07
N THR A 421 -15.47 -2.61 -5.51
CA THR A 421 -15.79 -4.03 -5.42
C THR A 421 -17.05 -4.28 -4.58
N GLY A 422 -17.14 -3.61 -3.41
CA GLY A 422 -18.31 -3.70 -2.54
C GLY A 422 -19.58 -3.16 -3.20
N ILE A 423 -19.49 -1.97 -3.84
CA ILE A 423 -20.60 -1.35 -4.58
C ILE A 423 -21.08 -2.26 -5.72
N PHE A 424 -20.14 -2.75 -6.52
CA PHE A 424 -20.46 -3.63 -7.65
C PHE A 424 -21.14 -4.92 -7.17
N LEU A 425 -20.60 -5.56 -6.11
CA LEU A 425 -21.18 -6.75 -5.52
C LEU A 425 -22.61 -6.50 -5.02
N GLN A 426 -22.84 -5.43 -4.26
CA GLN A 426 -24.16 -5.09 -3.75
C GLN A 426 -25.16 -4.79 -4.88
N TRP A 427 -24.72 -4.06 -5.90
CA TRP A 427 -25.53 -3.83 -7.08
C TRP A 427 -25.95 -5.14 -7.78
N ARG A 428 -25.01 -6.08 -7.94
CA ARG A 428 -25.30 -7.38 -8.55
C ARG A 428 -26.21 -8.25 -7.68
N LEU A 429 -26.07 -8.18 -6.36
CA LEU A 429 -26.99 -8.84 -5.40
C LEU A 429 -28.39 -8.24 -5.51
N ALA A 430 -28.53 -6.92 -5.51
CA ALA A 430 -29.82 -6.22 -5.63
C ALA A 430 -30.56 -6.55 -6.93
N VAL A 431 -29.84 -6.62 -8.07
CA VAL A 431 -30.41 -7.04 -9.37
C VAL A 431 -30.99 -8.45 -9.31
N ARG A 432 -30.51 -9.30 -8.38
CA ARG A 432 -31.00 -10.68 -8.16
C ARG A 432 -32.00 -10.80 -6.98
N GLY A 433 -32.53 -9.67 -6.48
CA GLY A 433 -33.49 -9.64 -5.39
C GLY A 433 -32.91 -10.00 -4.01
N ILE A 434 -31.57 -9.90 -3.85
CA ILE A 434 -30.89 -10.14 -2.56
C ILE A 434 -30.55 -8.79 -1.93
N GLU A 435 -31.30 -8.39 -0.88
CA GLU A 435 -31.18 -7.05 -0.30
C GLU A 435 -29.87 -6.81 0.44
N THR A 436 -29.27 -7.84 1.05
CA THR A 436 -28.03 -7.69 1.82
C THR A 436 -27.07 -8.85 1.58
N VAL A 437 -25.77 -8.58 1.67
CA VAL A 437 -24.70 -9.60 1.50
C VAL A 437 -24.86 -10.76 2.50
N HIS A 438 -25.30 -10.48 3.72
CA HIS A 438 -25.48 -11.45 4.82
C HIS A 438 -26.94 -11.85 5.02
N GLY A 439 -27.87 -11.37 4.21
CA GLY A 439 -29.29 -11.71 4.30
C GLY A 439 -29.56 -13.21 4.08
N ALA A 440 -30.69 -13.71 4.62
CA ALA A 440 -31.15 -15.06 4.35
C ALA A 440 -31.27 -15.24 2.84
N ALA A 441 -30.58 -16.22 2.29
CA ALA A 441 -30.53 -16.40 0.87
C ALA A 441 -31.81 -17.06 0.39
N VAL A 442 -32.51 -16.36 -0.49
CA VAL A 442 -33.61 -16.93 -1.23
C VAL A 442 -33.08 -17.92 -2.28
N ASP A 443 -31.92 -17.61 -2.89
CA ASP A 443 -31.24 -18.47 -3.86
C ASP A 443 -29.72 -18.43 -3.70
N PRO A 444 -29.10 -19.54 -3.26
CA PRO A 444 -27.65 -19.62 -3.13
C PRO A 444 -26.87 -19.52 -4.45
N GLU A 445 -27.47 -19.95 -5.57
CA GLU A 445 -26.81 -19.88 -6.88
C GLU A 445 -26.78 -18.43 -7.38
N ALA A 446 -27.87 -17.69 -7.23
CA ALA A 446 -27.93 -16.28 -7.54
C ALA A 446 -26.87 -15.47 -6.78
N ARG A 447 -26.57 -15.86 -5.54
CA ARG A 447 -25.51 -15.24 -4.75
C ARG A 447 -24.13 -15.54 -5.34
N ILE A 448 -23.82 -16.78 -5.67
CA ILE A 448 -22.55 -17.18 -6.30
C ILE A 448 -22.36 -16.37 -7.60
N LEU A 449 -23.36 -16.29 -8.47
CA LEU A 449 -23.31 -15.54 -9.70
C LEU A 449 -22.99 -14.04 -9.50
N ALA A 450 -23.48 -13.42 -8.41
CA ALA A 450 -23.13 -12.03 -8.10
C ALA A 450 -21.65 -11.86 -7.74
N PHE A 451 -21.07 -12.82 -7.01
CA PHE A 451 -19.65 -12.86 -6.73
C PHE A 451 -18.83 -13.14 -7.99
N ASP A 452 -19.26 -14.07 -8.86
CA ASP A 452 -18.57 -14.41 -10.10
C ASP A 452 -18.43 -13.20 -11.00
N GLU A 453 -19.49 -12.43 -11.17
CA GLU A 453 -19.46 -11.18 -11.95
C GLU A 453 -18.56 -10.13 -11.31
N THR A 454 -18.47 -10.10 -9.97
CA THR A 454 -17.56 -9.20 -9.27
C THR A 454 -16.10 -9.62 -9.45
N PHE A 455 -15.81 -10.92 -9.48
CA PHE A 455 -14.49 -11.43 -9.84
C PHE A 455 -14.15 -11.12 -11.31
N ILE A 456 -15.09 -11.28 -12.24
CA ILE A 456 -14.92 -10.90 -13.66
C ILE A 456 -14.61 -9.40 -13.78
N PHE A 457 -15.30 -8.54 -13.04
CA PHE A 457 -15.02 -7.10 -13.00
C PHE A 457 -13.57 -6.80 -12.60
N LEU A 458 -13.10 -7.36 -11.50
CA LEU A 458 -11.70 -7.18 -11.05
C LEU A 458 -10.70 -7.80 -12.01
N GLY A 459 -11.01 -8.99 -12.55
CA GLY A 459 -10.18 -9.67 -13.55
C GLY A 459 -10.01 -8.84 -14.82
N THR A 460 -11.10 -8.23 -15.29
CA THR A 460 -11.10 -7.36 -16.48
C THR A 460 -10.25 -6.11 -16.25
N LEU A 461 -10.36 -5.46 -15.07
CA LEU A 461 -9.51 -4.32 -14.73
C LEU A 461 -8.02 -4.70 -14.74
N CYS A 462 -7.67 -5.84 -14.15
CA CYS A 462 -6.28 -6.33 -14.15
C CYS A 462 -5.81 -6.70 -15.57
N ALA A 463 -6.65 -7.32 -16.40
CA ALA A 463 -6.32 -7.65 -17.78
C ALA A 463 -6.09 -6.38 -18.62
N LEU A 464 -6.92 -5.36 -18.46
CA LEU A 464 -6.74 -4.06 -19.12
C LEU A 464 -5.44 -3.38 -18.69
N ALA A 465 -5.04 -3.53 -17.42
CA ALA A 465 -3.78 -2.98 -16.92
C ALA A 465 -2.55 -3.62 -17.57
N VAL A 466 -2.65 -4.82 -18.13
CA VAL A 466 -1.58 -5.44 -18.93
C VAL A 466 -1.21 -4.55 -20.12
N LEU A 467 -2.19 -3.89 -20.76
CA LEU A 467 -1.94 -2.96 -21.86
C LEU A 467 -1.12 -1.75 -21.41
N ALA A 468 -1.38 -1.23 -20.21
CA ALA A 468 -0.58 -0.16 -19.61
C ALA A 468 0.84 -0.65 -19.29
N ALA A 469 0.97 -1.87 -18.74
CA ALA A 469 2.27 -2.48 -18.46
C ALA A 469 3.11 -2.66 -19.73
N TRP A 470 2.50 -3.08 -20.83
CA TRP A 470 3.17 -3.19 -22.13
C TRP A 470 3.67 -1.83 -22.65
N ARG A 471 2.92 -0.77 -22.41
CA ARG A 471 3.33 0.59 -22.76
C ARG A 471 4.46 1.15 -21.89
N MET A 472 4.84 0.50 -20.78
CA MET A 472 6.05 0.79 -20.01
C MET A 472 7.34 0.33 -20.72
N ARG A 473 7.24 -0.44 -21.82
CA ARG A 473 8.39 -0.85 -22.64
C ARG A 473 9.19 0.37 -23.11
N ARG A 474 10.50 0.31 -22.99
CA ARG A 474 11.41 1.32 -23.53
C ARG A 474 11.28 1.31 -25.06
N ARG A 475 10.98 2.45 -25.68
CA ARG A 475 11.26 2.61 -27.12
C ARG A 475 12.77 2.71 -27.25
N GLU A 476 13.42 1.78 -27.89
CA GLU A 476 14.75 2.00 -28.41
C GLU A 476 14.62 3.14 -29.41
N LEU A 477 15.23 4.29 -29.10
CA LEU A 477 15.49 5.27 -30.15
C LEU A 477 16.35 4.56 -31.19
N PRO A 478 16.03 4.65 -32.50
CA PRO A 478 16.92 4.13 -33.53
C PRO A 478 18.32 4.67 -33.21
N SER A 479 19.31 3.79 -33.11
CA SER A 479 20.71 4.18 -32.97
C SER A 479 21.00 5.24 -34.01
N ALA A 480 21.41 6.43 -33.55
CA ALA A 480 21.88 7.45 -34.44
C ALA A 480 22.87 6.79 -35.42
N ILE A 481 22.60 6.94 -36.70
CA ILE A 481 23.45 6.53 -37.82
C ILE A 481 24.91 6.87 -37.44
N PRO A 482 25.86 5.90 -37.50
CA PRO A 482 27.26 6.25 -37.28
C PRO A 482 27.61 7.37 -38.25
N ALA A 483 28.16 8.45 -37.72
CA ALA A 483 28.73 9.49 -38.55
C ALA A 483 29.70 8.84 -39.52
N ALA A 484 29.38 8.91 -40.82
CA ALA A 484 30.27 8.52 -41.87
C ALA A 484 31.61 9.30 -41.71
N GLN A 485 32.69 8.53 -41.64
CA GLN A 485 34.06 9.02 -41.66
C GLN A 485 34.36 9.74 -42.97
#